data_ffbf9f7dba5132f8af0f105975525b88
#
_entry.id   ffbf9f7dba5132f8af0f105975525b88
#
_cell.length_a   1.000
_cell.length_b   1.000
_cell.length_c   1.000
_cell.angle_alpha   90.00
_cell.angle_beta   90.00
_cell.angle_gamma   90.00
#
_symmetry.space_group_name_H-M   'P 1'
#
loop_
_entity.id
_entity.type
_entity.pdbx_description
1 polymer ?
#
loop_
_entity_poly.entity_id
_entity_poly.type
_entity_poly.pdbx_seq_one_letter_code
_entity_poly.pdbx_strand_id
1 'polypeptide(L)'
;MSEAGKKAPAVRKIFAPAVNEETAKFWKAAEAGKLLYGWCLACNEPHYFPRSFCPFCFSTRVEWREASGEAKVYSYSIMYRSPTGPYTIAYVELKEGPRIMTNLVDCDFRKIAIDAPARLVFKPSDGGAPVPFFTLA
;
A
#
# COMPACT_ATOMS: atom_id res chain seq x y z
N MET A 1 -36.15 -13.93 -6.67
CA MET A 1 -35.75 -13.69 -5.31
C MET A 1 -36.07 -12.28 -4.89
N SER A 2 -36.62 -12.14 -3.70
CA SER A 2 -36.99 -10.82 -3.19
C SER A 2 -35.75 -9.99 -2.86
N GLU A 3 -35.81 -8.70 -3.17
CA GLU A 3 -34.78 -7.74 -2.77
C GLU A 3 -34.73 -7.53 -1.25
N ALA A 4 -35.79 -7.89 -0.55
CA ALA A 4 -35.86 -7.71 0.91
C ALA A 4 -34.77 -8.46 1.67
N GLY A 5 -34.25 -9.56 1.13
CA GLY A 5 -33.16 -10.31 1.73
C GLY A 5 -31.77 -9.80 1.38
N LYS A 6 -31.68 -8.83 0.48
CA LYS A 6 -30.39 -8.29 0.05
C LYS A 6 -30.01 -7.09 0.89
N LYS A 7 -28.95 -7.23 1.63
CA LYS A 7 -28.32 -6.10 2.33
C LYS A 7 -27.21 -5.55 1.45
N ALA A 8 -27.03 -4.23 1.48
CA ALA A 8 -25.84 -3.64 0.90
C ALA A 8 -24.61 -4.31 1.53
N PRO A 9 -23.58 -4.65 0.74
CA PRO A 9 -22.34 -5.20 1.33
C PRO A 9 -21.83 -4.25 2.41
N ALA A 10 -21.37 -4.81 3.52
CA ALA A 10 -20.73 -4.00 4.54
C ALA A 10 -19.49 -3.35 3.93
N VAL A 11 -19.33 -2.05 4.18
CA VAL A 11 -18.14 -1.33 3.71
C VAL A 11 -16.91 -1.89 4.44
N ARG A 12 -15.89 -2.24 3.68
CA ARG A 12 -14.65 -2.73 4.26
C ARG A 12 -13.98 -1.62 5.06
N LYS A 13 -13.86 -1.86 6.36
CA LYS A 13 -13.28 -0.89 7.26
C LYS A 13 -11.77 -0.84 7.08
N ILE A 14 -11.23 0.37 6.99
CA ILE A 14 -9.79 0.61 6.99
C ILE A 14 -9.42 1.05 8.39
N PHE A 15 -8.72 0.17 9.11
CA PHE A 15 -8.32 0.46 10.49
C PHE A 15 -7.20 1.50 10.52
N ALA A 16 -7.19 2.31 11.57
CA ALA A 16 -6.11 3.25 11.79
C ALA A 16 -4.79 2.50 11.98
N PRO A 17 -3.72 2.93 11.31
CA PRO A 17 -2.41 2.31 11.51
C PRO A 17 -1.89 2.58 12.92
N ALA A 18 -1.15 1.62 13.46
CA ALA A 18 -0.42 1.81 14.71
C ALA A 18 0.83 2.65 14.40
N VAL A 19 0.96 3.78 15.07
CA VAL A 19 2.08 4.70 14.85
C VAL A 19 2.99 4.69 16.06
N ASN A 20 4.28 4.53 15.82
CA ASN A 20 5.31 4.61 16.85
C ASN A 20 6.40 5.61 16.41
N GLU A 21 7.42 5.81 17.24
CA GLU A 21 8.48 6.77 16.93
C GLU A 21 9.20 6.46 15.61
N GLU A 22 9.44 5.20 15.35
CA GLU A 22 10.15 4.78 14.12
C GLU A 22 9.33 5.05 12.87
N THR A 23 8.00 4.93 12.94
CA THR A 23 7.11 5.06 11.79
C THR A 23 6.36 6.39 11.74
N ALA A 24 6.53 7.25 12.73
CA ALA A 24 5.79 8.51 12.81
C ALA A 24 5.99 9.38 11.57
N LYS A 25 7.22 9.46 11.07
CA LYS A 25 7.53 10.24 9.87
C LYS A 25 6.84 9.70 8.62
N PHE A 26 6.76 8.39 8.50
CA PHE A 26 6.07 7.72 7.40
C PHE A 26 4.58 8.11 7.37
N TRP A 27 3.92 8.01 8.51
CA TRP A 27 2.49 8.31 8.60
C TRP A 27 2.19 9.80 8.51
N LYS A 28 3.09 10.64 9.00
CA LYS A 28 2.95 12.09 8.84
C LYS A 28 3.04 12.49 7.36
N ALA A 29 3.96 11.88 6.62
CA ALA A 29 4.04 12.09 5.17
C ALA A 29 2.78 11.60 4.46
N ALA A 30 2.19 10.50 4.92
CA ALA A 30 0.93 9.99 4.38
C ALA A 30 -0.20 11.02 4.50
N GLU A 31 -0.26 11.77 5.59
CA GLU A 31 -1.24 12.84 5.77
C GLU A 31 -1.08 13.94 4.70
N ALA A 32 0.11 14.12 4.18
CA ALA A 32 0.40 15.05 3.08
C ALA A 32 0.29 14.39 1.70
N GLY A 33 -0.18 13.15 1.62
CA GLY A 33 -0.32 12.42 0.37
C GLY A 33 0.97 11.87 -0.20
N LYS A 34 1.99 11.69 0.64
CA LYS A 34 3.31 11.23 0.22
C LYS A 34 3.61 9.85 0.77
N LEU A 35 4.08 8.95 -0.09
CA LEU A 35 4.55 7.63 0.29
C LEU A 35 6.07 7.66 0.42
N LEU A 36 6.58 7.35 1.60
CA LEU A 36 8.01 7.29 1.83
C LEU A 36 8.51 5.85 1.74
N TYR A 37 9.73 5.70 1.26
CA TYR A 37 10.46 4.44 1.32
C TYR A 37 11.85 4.71 1.89
N GLY A 38 12.53 3.66 2.34
CA GLY A 38 13.86 3.79 2.89
C GLY A 38 14.94 3.62 1.84
N TRP A 39 16.05 4.32 2.02
CA TRP A 39 17.24 4.16 1.19
C TRP A 39 18.44 3.98 2.09
N CYS A 40 19.24 2.96 1.85
CA CYS A 40 20.47 2.75 2.59
C CYS A 40 21.64 3.42 1.88
N LEU A 41 22.31 4.33 2.58
CA LEU A 41 23.48 5.01 2.05
C LEU A 41 24.72 4.12 2.05
N ALA A 42 24.73 3.05 2.83
CA ALA A 42 25.85 2.12 2.90
C ALA A 42 25.87 1.11 1.77
N CYS A 43 24.74 0.45 1.49
CA CYS A 43 24.68 -0.56 0.43
C CYS A 43 23.96 -0.07 -0.83
N ASN A 44 23.45 1.17 -0.84
CA ASN A 44 22.76 1.78 -1.98
C ASN A 44 21.55 0.96 -2.45
N GLU A 45 20.77 0.44 -1.51
CA GLU A 45 19.57 -0.33 -1.82
C GLU A 45 18.34 0.32 -1.21
N PRO A 46 17.22 0.35 -1.93
CA PRO A 46 15.95 0.78 -1.35
C PRO A 46 15.32 -0.34 -0.53
N HIS A 47 14.51 0.04 0.44
CA HIS A 47 13.73 -0.92 1.19
C HIS A 47 12.36 -0.33 1.57
N TYR A 48 11.44 -1.19 1.83
CA TYR A 48 10.12 -0.88 2.34
C TYR A 48 9.73 -2.00 3.31
N PHE A 49 9.23 -1.73 4.42
CA PHE A 49 8.73 -0.54 5.08
C PHE A 49 9.91 0.22 5.73
N PRO A 50 9.90 1.58 5.73
CA PRO A 50 11.04 2.32 6.28
C PRO A 50 11.27 2.05 7.75
N ARG A 51 12.52 1.91 8.13
CA ARG A 51 12.94 1.56 9.49
C ARG A 51 14.27 2.24 9.82
N SER A 52 14.68 2.16 11.07
CA SER A 52 15.86 2.86 11.55
C SER A 52 17.19 2.24 11.12
N PHE A 53 17.15 1.06 10.52
CA PHE A 53 18.35 0.40 9.98
C PHE A 53 18.00 -0.36 8.71
N CYS A 54 19.02 -0.61 7.89
CA CYS A 54 18.83 -1.34 6.65
C CYS A 54 18.57 -2.83 6.92
N PRO A 55 17.52 -3.42 6.34
CA PRO A 55 17.24 -4.85 6.53
C PRO A 55 18.24 -5.76 5.79
N PHE A 56 19.03 -5.22 4.87
CA PHE A 56 19.97 -6.01 4.08
C PHE A 56 21.39 -6.03 4.63
N CYS A 57 21.91 -4.87 5.06
CA CYS A 57 23.28 -4.77 5.55
C CYS A 57 23.38 -4.32 7.00
N PHE A 58 22.24 -4.03 7.65
CA PHE A 58 22.12 -3.61 9.05
C PHE A 58 22.78 -2.27 9.39
N SER A 59 23.16 -1.49 8.39
CA SER A 59 23.67 -0.13 8.62
C SER A 59 22.58 0.78 9.17
N THR A 60 22.96 1.71 10.03
CA THR A 60 22.04 2.77 10.49
C THR A 60 22.04 3.99 9.57
N ARG A 61 22.85 3.97 8.50
CA ARG A 61 22.92 5.06 7.53
C ARG A 61 21.78 4.94 6.52
N VAL A 62 20.56 5.14 6.99
CA VAL A 62 19.36 5.09 6.16
C VAL A 62 18.70 6.45 6.11
N GLU A 63 18.05 6.74 5.00
CA GLU A 63 17.28 7.97 4.83
C GLU A 63 15.91 7.67 4.26
N TRP A 64 15.00 8.64 4.39
CA TRP A 64 13.67 8.56 3.83
C TRP A 64 13.65 9.26 2.48
N ARG A 65 12.99 8.63 1.51
CA ARG A 65 12.79 9.21 0.19
C ARG A 65 11.33 9.13 -0.18
N GLU A 66 10.87 10.09 -0.97
CA GLU A 66 9.50 10.11 -1.45
C GLU A 66 9.39 9.29 -2.72
N ALA A 67 8.43 8.34 -2.76
CA ALA A 67 8.13 7.58 -3.96
C ALA A 67 7.33 8.43 -4.94
N SER A 68 7.49 8.17 -6.23
CA SER A 68 6.73 8.86 -7.28
C SER A 68 5.24 8.53 -7.26
N GLY A 69 4.89 7.38 -6.71
CA GLY A 69 3.54 6.85 -6.77
C GLY A 69 3.29 5.95 -7.97
N GLU A 70 4.27 5.83 -8.86
CA GLU A 70 4.19 4.91 -9.99
C GLU A 70 4.69 3.52 -9.61
N ALA A 71 3.97 2.51 -10.06
CA ALA A 71 4.30 1.13 -9.77
C ALA A 71 3.75 0.22 -10.86
N LYS A 72 4.04 -1.08 -10.75
CA LYS A 72 3.42 -2.10 -11.57
C LYS A 72 3.03 -3.28 -10.70
N VAL A 73 2.01 -4.01 -11.11
CA VAL A 73 1.56 -5.20 -10.39
C VAL A 73 2.61 -6.28 -10.51
N TYR A 74 3.16 -6.71 -9.38
CA TYR A 74 4.13 -7.81 -9.34
C TYR A 74 3.42 -9.15 -9.18
N SER A 75 2.47 -9.23 -8.25
CA SER A 75 1.62 -10.40 -8.04
C SER A 75 0.32 -9.97 -7.40
N TYR A 76 -0.72 -10.78 -7.51
CA TYR A 76 -2.00 -10.45 -6.93
C TYR A 76 -2.81 -11.71 -6.64
N SER A 77 -3.79 -11.55 -5.74
CA SER A 77 -4.80 -12.55 -5.46
C SER A 77 -6.12 -11.83 -5.21
N ILE A 78 -7.20 -12.35 -5.78
CA ILE A 78 -8.52 -11.76 -5.61
C ILE A 78 -9.32 -12.66 -4.68
N MET A 79 -9.80 -12.09 -3.58
CA MET A 79 -10.71 -12.77 -2.67
C MET A 79 -12.13 -12.46 -3.12
N TYR A 80 -12.78 -13.45 -3.73
CA TYR A 80 -14.14 -13.26 -4.24
C TYR A 80 -15.20 -13.41 -3.16
N ARG A 81 -14.93 -14.21 -2.14
CA ARG A 81 -15.88 -14.50 -1.07
C ARG A 81 -15.48 -13.77 0.20
N SER A 82 -16.10 -12.65 0.43
CA SER A 82 -15.86 -11.84 1.62
C SER A 82 -17.16 -11.18 2.03
N PRO A 83 -17.44 -11.06 3.34
CA PRO A 83 -18.66 -10.38 3.82
C PRO A 83 -18.79 -8.95 3.35
N THR A 84 -17.67 -8.30 3.04
CA THR A 84 -17.63 -6.90 2.60
C THR A 84 -17.48 -6.75 1.07
N GLY A 85 -17.67 -7.84 0.34
CA GLY A 85 -17.48 -7.89 -1.10
C GLY A 85 -16.06 -8.26 -1.51
N PRO A 86 -15.81 -8.46 -2.81
CA PRO A 86 -14.50 -8.85 -3.30
C PRO A 86 -13.42 -7.81 -2.96
N TYR A 87 -12.21 -8.28 -2.68
CA TYR A 87 -11.06 -7.43 -2.49
C TYR A 87 -9.81 -8.14 -3.01
N THR A 88 -8.74 -7.38 -3.16
CA THR A 88 -7.48 -7.92 -3.65
C THR A 88 -6.40 -7.77 -2.61
N ILE A 89 -5.45 -8.70 -2.64
CA ILE A 89 -4.14 -8.51 -2.02
C ILE A 89 -3.14 -8.56 -3.17
N ALA A 90 -2.23 -7.63 -3.21
CA ALA A 90 -1.26 -7.54 -4.28
C ALA A 90 0.10 -7.12 -3.74
N TYR A 91 1.14 -7.54 -4.45
CA TYR A 91 2.44 -6.89 -4.35
C TYR A 91 2.59 -6.01 -5.58
N VAL A 92 2.94 -4.77 -5.36
CA VAL A 92 3.29 -3.86 -6.44
C VAL A 92 4.78 -3.52 -6.32
N GLU A 93 5.44 -3.41 -7.46
CA GLU A 93 6.83 -2.97 -7.52
C GLU A 93 6.86 -1.49 -7.82
N LEU A 94 7.38 -0.71 -6.90
CA LEU A 94 7.52 0.73 -7.09
C LEU A 94 8.53 1.00 -8.19
N LYS A 95 8.35 2.10 -8.89
CA LYS A 95 9.32 2.57 -9.88
C LYS A 95 10.72 2.69 -9.27
N GLU A 96 10.81 2.99 -7.99
CA GLU A 96 12.05 3.12 -7.24
C GLU A 96 12.68 1.79 -6.84
N GLY A 97 11.97 0.68 -7.01
CA GLY A 97 12.50 -0.66 -6.81
C GLY A 97 11.82 -1.54 -5.76
N PRO A 98 11.47 -1.03 -4.59
CA PRO A 98 10.87 -1.89 -3.55
C PRO A 98 9.54 -2.48 -3.98
N ARG A 99 9.28 -3.69 -3.51
CA ARG A 99 7.97 -4.35 -3.65
C ARG A 99 7.22 -4.20 -2.35
N ILE A 100 5.98 -3.77 -2.44
CA ILE A 100 5.16 -3.54 -1.25
C ILE A 100 3.85 -4.30 -1.37
N MET A 101 3.37 -4.82 -0.23
CA MET A 101 2.07 -5.46 -0.16
C MET A 101 1.00 -4.39 -0.01
N THR A 102 -0.05 -4.50 -0.80
CA THR A 102 -1.14 -3.54 -0.81
C THR A 102 -2.45 -4.22 -1.21
N ASN A 103 -3.53 -3.44 -1.22
CA ASN A 103 -4.75 -3.83 -1.90
C ASN A 103 -4.87 -2.98 -3.17
N LEU A 104 -5.35 -3.58 -4.25
CA LEU A 104 -5.75 -2.82 -5.43
C LEU A 104 -7.20 -2.40 -5.26
N VAL A 105 -7.45 -1.11 -5.36
CA VAL A 105 -8.75 -0.49 -5.08
C VAL A 105 -9.22 0.35 -6.27
N ASP A 106 -10.51 0.67 -6.29
CA ASP A 106 -11.11 1.57 -7.27
C ASP A 106 -10.85 1.18 -8.72
N CYS A 107 -10.80 -0.12 -9.01
CA CYS A 107 -10.54 -0.61 -10.35
C CYS A 107 -11.35 -1.88 -10.64
N ASP A 108 -11.45 -2.22 -11.91
CA ASP A 108 -12.07 -3.47 -12.34
C ASP A 108 -11.08 -4.62 -12.11
N PHE A 109 -11.39 -5.51 -11.18
CA PHE A 109 -10.50 -6.62 -10.84
C PHE A 109 -10.24 -7.58 -12.00
N ARG A 110 -11.13 -7.61 -12.98
CA ARG A 110 -10.94 -8.42 -14.19
C ARG A 110 -9.81 -7.91 -15.08
N LYS A 111 -9.41 -6.66 -14.88
CA LYS A 111 -8.33 -6.02 -15.66
C LYS A 111 -6.98 -6.10 -14.99
N ILE A 112 -6.91 -6.66 -13.78
CA ILE A 112 -5.64 -6.83 -13.09
C ILE A 112 -4.82 -7.89 -13.82
N ALA A 113 -3.58 -7.55 -14.10
CA ALA A 113 -2.63 -8.46 -14.74
C ALA A 113 -1.23 -8.19 -14.22
N ILE A 114 -0.37 -9.20 -14.31
CA ILE A 114 1.05 -9.04 -13.99
C ILE A 114 1.64 -7.96 -14.89
N ASP A 115 2.47 -7.10 -14.32
CA ASP A 115 3.10 -5.94 -14.96
C ASP A 115 2.14 -4.82 -15.38
N ALA A 116 0.86 -4.91 -15.05
CA ALA A 116 -0.05 -3.81 -15.31
C ALA A 116 0.39 -2.55 -14.55
N PRO A 117 0.38 -1.38 -15.19
CA PRO A 117 0.71 -0.13 -14.49
C PRO A 117 -0.27 0.14 -13.35
N ALA A 118 0.27 0.62 -12.24
CA ALA A 118 -0.51 0.97 -11.07
C ALA A 118 -0.04 2.32 -10.53
N ARG A 119 -0.91 2.98 -9.80
CA ARG A 119 -0.59 4.26 -9.17
C ARG A 119 -1.08 4.30 -7.74
N LEU A 120 -0.37 5.05 -6.94
CA LEU A 120 -0.66 5.27 -5.53
C LEU A 120 -1.96 6.04 -5.34
N VAL A 121 -2.78 5.57 -4.40
CA VAL A 121 -3.93 6.32 -3.88
C VAL A 121 -3.95 6.16 -2.37
N PHE A 122 -4.33 7.21 -1.66
CA PHE A 122 -4.53 7.14 -0.22
C PHE A 122 -6.00 7.02 0.10
N LYS A 123 -6.33 6.19 1.07
CA LYS A 123 -7.69 6.07 1.59
C LYS A 123 -7.72 6.47 3.06
N PRO A 124 -8.72 7.23 3.48
CA PRO A 124 -8.83 7.58 4.89
C PRO A 124 -9.00 6.32 5.74
N SER A 125 -8.38 6.33 6.90
CA SER A 125 -8.59 5.29 7.90
C SER A 125 -9.57 5.77 8.96
N ASP A 126 -10.07 4.82 9.76
CA ASP A 126 -11.02 5.12 10.81
C ASP A 126 -10.30 5.69 12.05
N GLY A 127 -10.24 7.03 12.11
CA GLY A 127 -9.66 7.72 13.24
C GLY A 127 -8.14 7.87 13.23
N GLY A 128 -7.48 7.64 12.09
CA GLY A 128 -6.04 7.73 12.01
C GLY A 128 -5.54 8.29 10.69
N ALA A 129 -4.25 8.12 10.43
CA ALA A 129 -3.62 8.57 9.20
C ALA A 129 -4.20 7.84 7.97
N PRO A 130 -4.20 8.49 6.79
CA PRO A 130 -4.58 7.80 5.56
C PRO A 130 -3.61 6.67 5.26
N VAL A 131 -4.14 5.61 4.66
CA VAL A 131 -3.38 4.40 4.35
C VAL A 131 -3.12 4.35 2.85
N PRO A 132 -1.87 4.05 2.43
CA PRO A 132 -1.56 3.94 1.01
C PRO A 132 -2.11 2.64 0.42
N PHE A 133 -2.75 2.78 -0.72
CA PHE A 133 -3.20 1.68 -1.58
C PHE A 133 -2.77 1.99 -3.01
N PHE A 134 -3.06 1.08 -3.91
CA PHE A 134 -2.79 1.29 -5.33
C PHE A 134 -4.04 0.97 -6.13
N THR A 135 -4.16 1.61 -7.29
CA THR A 135 -5.19 1.32 -8.28
C THR A 135 -4.51 1.11 -9.63
N LEU A 136 -5.23 0.52 -10.58
CA LEU A 136 -4.69 0.41 -11.94
C LEU A 136 -4.60 1.80 -12.57
N ALA A 137 -3.49 2.07 -13.21
CA ALA A 137 -3.27 3.33 -13.88
C ALA A 137 -3.98 3.41 -15.23
#